data_ea5b0e1e279a626714611a49865e84e7
#
_entry.id   ea5b0e1e279a626714611a49865e84e7
#
_cell.length_a   1.000
_cell.length_b   1.000
_cell.length_c   1.000
_cell.angle_alpha   90.00
_cell.angle_beta   90.00
_cell.angle_gamma   90.00
#
_symmetry.space_group_name_H-M   'P 1'
#
loop_
_entity.id
_entity.type
_entity.pdbx_description
1 polymer ?
#
loop_
_entity_poly.entity_id
_entity_poly.type
_entity_poly.pdbx_seq_one_letter_code
_entity_poly.pdbx_strand_id
1 'polypeptide(L)'
;MSESEWDDYAEDWDNNSEVQLYAQRAFDSLEQSVLPLIPQLSDSKVLDFGCGTGLLTKKFAPFCQQVVAIDTSEKMLDVLRAKTKSTGIDNVIAENLEMNAASIKANCDLLCDFDLILASSVCSFLPNYESTLTNLCSIMKPGACFVQWDWVTQMTVERIESAFSTAGLLSHYIDEAFAMDQESQSALVIMGVGTREE
;
A
#
# COMPACT_ATOMS: atom_id res chain seq x y z
N MET A 1 -5.70 10.14 -12.18
CA MET A 1 -4.44 10.84 -12.50
C MET A 1 -3.62 9.94 -13.40
N SER A 2 -2.88 10.49 -14.36
CA SER A 2 -1.96 9.73 -15.23
C SER A 2 -0.57 9.62 -14.58
N GLU A 3 0.28 8.69 -15.06
CA GLU A 3 1.68 8.56 -14.60
C GLU A 3 2.43 9.90 -14.63
N SER A 4 2.26 10.66 -15.71
CA SER A 4 2.92 11.97 -15.87
C SER A 4 2.50 13.02 -14.83
N GLU A 5 1.28 12.94 -14.32
CA GLU A 5 0.82 13.86 -13.26
C GLU A 5 1.49 13.55 -11.92
N TRP A 6 1.71 12.27 -11.59
CA TRP A 6 2.43 11.88 -10.36
C TRP A 6 3.91 12.25 -10.43
N ASP A 7 4.53 12.17 -11.60
CA ASP A 7 5.92 12.57 -11.81
C ASP A 7 6.18 14.04 -11.45
N ASP A 8 5.20 14.93 -11.69
CA ASP A 8 5.33 16.35 -11.41
C ASP A 8 5.35 16.68 -9.90
N TYR A 9 4.85 15.79 -9.06
CA TYR A 9 4.83 15.97 -7.60
C TYR A 9 6.03 15.34 -6.89
N ALA A 10 6.81 14.48 -7.54
CA ALA A 10 7.78 13.61 -6.87
C ALA A 10 8.85 14.36 -6.07
N GLU A 11 9.39 15.47 -6.60
CA GLU A 11 10.47 16.21 -5.94
C GLU A 11 10.03 16.89 -4.63
N ASP A 12 8.78 17.39 -4.60
CA ASP A 12 8.25 18.15 -3.46
C ASP A 12 7.31 17.32 -2.57
N TRP A 13 7.01 16.07 -2.94
CA TRP A 13 6.05 15.22 -2.25
C TRP A 13 6.34 15.10 -0.75
N ASP A 14 7.58 14.83 -0.40
CA ASP A 14 8.01 14.69 0.98
C ASP A 14 8.10 16.01 1.75
N ASN A 15 8.08 17.16 1.08
CA ASN A 15 8.06 18.47 1.74
C ASN A 15 6.64 18.83 2.25
N ASN A 16 5.62 18.11 1.80
CA ASN A 16 4.25 18.32 2.25
C ASN A 16 4.02 17.66 3.62
N SER A 17 3.78 18.48 4.64
CA SER A 17 3.55 18.00 6.02
C SER A 17 2.29 17.15 6.17
N GLU A 18 1.25 17.35 5.34
CA GLU A 18 0.04 16.53 5.36
C GLU A 18 0.32 15.11 4.86
N VAL A 19 1.13 14.98 3.80
CA VAL A 19 1.54 13.68 3.26
C VAL A 19 2.38 12.90 4.28
N GLN A 20 3.31 13.59 4.96
CA GLN A 20 4.09 12.98 6.03
C GLN A 20 3.22 12.54 7.22
N LEU A 21 2.26 13.38 7.62
CA LEU A 21 1.33 13.07 8.71
C LEU A 21 0.41 11.89 8.34
N TYR A 22 -0.09 11.87 7.09
CA TYR A 22 -0.88 10.74 6.58
C TYR A 22 -0.10 9.42 6.67
N ALA A 23 1.13 9.40 6.15
CA ALA A 23 1.99 8.21 6.21
C ALA A 23 2.31 7.78 7.65
N GLN A 24 2.46 8.74 8.59
CA GLN A 24 2.65 8.43 10.00
C GLN A 24 1.41 7.79 10.60
N ARG A 25 0.22 8.37 10.39
CA ARG A 25 -1.04 7.84 10.94
C ARG A 25 -1.43 6.48 10.32
N ALA A 26 -1.13 6.28 9.02
CA ALA A 26 -1.30 4.98 8.38
C ALA A 26 -0.40 3.93 9.04
N PHE A 27 0.85 4.26 9.31
CA PHE A 27 1.77 3.36 10.01
C PHE A 27 1.33 3.08 11.45
N ASP A 28 0.91 4.10 12.21
CA ASP A 28 0.43 3.93 13.58
C ASP A 28 -0.81 3.02 13.64
N SER A 29 -1.75 3.17 12.69
CA SER A 29 -2.92 2.30 12.60
C SER A 29 -2.56 0.86 12.20
N LEU A 30 -1.54 0.69 11.33
CA LEU A 30 -0.98 -0.61 10.99
C LEU A 30 -0.41 -1.32 12.22
N GLU A 31 0.44 -0.62 13.00
CA GLU A 31 1.03 -1.16 14.24
C GLU A 31 -0.03 -1.63 15.23
N GLN A 32 -1.09 -0.84 15.39
CA GLN A 32 -2.12 -1.13 16.38
C GLN A 32 -3.04 -2.27 15.98
N SER A 33 -3.42 -2.36 14.69
CA SER A 33 -4.54 -3.18 14.25
C SER A 33 -4.11 -4.41 13.43
N VAL A 34 -2.97 -4.37 12.77
CA VAL A 34 -2.58 -5.41 11.80
C VAL A 34 -1.33 -6.18 12.21
N LEU A 35 -0.27 -5.50 12.67
CA LEU A 35 0.98 -6.20 13.01
C LEU A 35 0.79 -7.28 14.08
N PRO A 36 -0.12 -7.14 15.07
CA PRO A 36 -0.42 -8.25 16.00
C PRO A 36 -1.01 -9.49 15.33
N LEU A 37 -1.54 -9.37 14.10
CA LEU A 37 -2.08 -10.50 13.34
C LEU A 37 -1.01 -11.27 12.55
N ILE A 38 0.22 -10.74 12.47
CA ILE A 38 1.33 -11.33 11.70
C ILE A 38 2.39 -11.88 12.64
N PRO A 39 2.37 -13.20 12.97
CA PRO A 39 3.20 -13.79 14.05
C PRO A 39 4.70 -13.72 13.81
N GLN A 40 5.16 -13.64 12.55
CA GLN A 40 6.56 -13.68 12.15
C GLN A 40 6.88 -12.54 11.17
N LEU A 41 6.61 -11.32 11.61
CA LEU A 41 6.79 -10.13 10.75
C LEU A 41 8.23 -10.00 10.23
N SER A 42 9.24 -10.34 11.05
CA SER A 42 10.65 -10.28 10.66
C SER A 42 11.01 -11.20 9.47
N ASP A 43 10.24 -12.24 9.23
CA ASP A 43 10.45 -13.18 8.14
C ASP A 43 9.50 -12.92 6.95
N SER A 44 8.69 -11.86 7.04
CA SER A 44 7.64 -11.55 6.07
C SER A 44 8.17 -10.87 4.82
N LYS A 45 7.60 -11.22 3.68
CA LYS A 45 7.70 -10.51 2.41
C LYS A 45 6.50 -9.60 2.24
N VAL A 46 6.74 -8.32 2.06
CA VAL A 46 5.70 -7.29 2.01
C VAL A 46 5.68 -6.62 0.64
N LEU A 47 4.49 -6.34 0.11
CA LEU A 47 4.28 -5.47 -1.04
C LEU A 47 3.76 -4.11 -0.55
N ASP A 48 4.43 -3.03 -0.93
CA ASP A 48 3.91 -1.66 -0.85
C ASP A 48 3.43 -1.25 -2.24
N PHE A 49 2.12 -1.32 -2.46
CA PHE A 49 1.47 -1.07 -3.74
C PHE A 49 1.07 0.39 -3.88
N GLY A 50 1.57 1.08 -4.93
CA GLY A 50 1.45 2.51 -5.09
C GLY A 50 2.29 3.25 -4.04
N CYS A 51 3.54 2.83 -3.89
CA CYS A 51 4.42 3.26 -2.79
C CYS A 51 4.81 4.75 -2.84
N GLY A 52 4.63 5.42 -3.97
CA GLY A 52 5.08 6.78 -4.19
C GLY A 52 6.56 6.95 -3.86
N THR A 53 6.90 7.99 -3.11
CA THR A 53 8.26 8.24 -2.63
C THR A 53 8.70 7.32 -1.47
N GLY A 54 7.85 6.37 -1.04
CA GLY A 54 8.17 5.36 -0.03
C GLY A 54 8.15 5.86 1.41
N LEU A 55 7.30 6.80 1.75
CA LEU A 55 7.16 7.26 3.15
C LEU A 55 6.71 6.13 4.08
N LEU A 56 5.75 5.30 3.65
CA LEU A 56 5.30 4.13 4.41
C LEU A 56 6.32 3.00 4.29
N THR A 57 6.84 2.71 3.09
CA THR A 57 7.91 1.73 2.84
C THR A 57 9.06 1.87 3.84
N LYS A 58 9.59 3.10 3.99
CA LYS A 58 10.73 3.38 4.86
C LYS A 58 10.43 3.12 6.34
N LYS A 59 9.20 3.39 6.78
CA LYS A 59 8.79 3.13 8.16
C LYS A 59 8.68 1.64 8.44
N PHE A 60 8.19 0.88 7.47
CA PHE A 60 7.91 -0.54 7.62
C PHE A 60 9.11 -1.46 7.36
N ALA A 61 10.02 -1.09 6.45
CA ALA A 61 11.16 -1.91 6.05
C ALA A 61 12.01 -2.48 7.21
N PRO A 62 12.25 -1.76 8.32
CA PRO A 62 13.03 -2.31 9.44
C PRO A 62 12.41 -3.50 10.17
N PHE A 63 11.13 -3.79 9.96
CA PHE A 63 10.38 -4.81 10.69
C PHE A 63 10.19 -6.12 9.93
N CYS A 64 10.52 -6.18 8.64
CA CYS A 64 10.27 -7.33 7.77
C CYS A 64 11.51 -7.80 7.01
N GLN A 65 11.45 -9.00 6.44
CA GLN A 65 12.56 -9.57 5.68
C GLN A 65 12.80 -8.80 4.38
N GLN A 66 11.74 -8.49 3.65
CA GLN A 66 11.81 -7.83 2.35
C GLN A 66 10.58 -6.98 2.07
N VAL A 67 10.77 -5.81 1.51
CA VAL A 67 9.71 -5.01 0.90
C VAL A 67 9.92 -4.94 -0.61
N VAL A 68 8.90 -5.31 -1.37
CA VAL A 68 8.77 -4.98 -2.79
C VAL A 68 7.87 -3.75 -2.85
N ALA A 69 8.41 -2.64 -3.35
CA ALA A 69 7.69 -1.37 -3.48
C ALA A 69 7.43 -1.10 -4.97
N ILE A 70 6.18 -0.99 -5.37
CA ILE A 70 5.84 -0.75 -6.77
C ILE A 70 5.03 0.53 -6.94
N ASP A 71 5.35 1.25 -8.01
CA ASP A 71 4.62 2.44 -8.43
C ASP A 71 4.68 2.57 -9.95
N THR A 72 3.78 3.32 -10.55
CA THR A 72 3.82 3.62 -12.00
C THR A 72 4.66 4.85 -12.31
N SER A 73 4.95 5.71 -11.34
CA SER A 73 5.82 6.88 -11.47
C SER A 73 7.29 6.53 -11.21
N GLU A 74 8.11 6.58 -12.25
CA GLU A 74 9.56 6.34 -12.11
C GLU A 74 10.23 7.42 -11.25
N LYS A 75 9.79 8.68 -11.32
CA LYS A 75 10.35 9.75 -10.51
C LYS A 75 10.06 9.57 -9.01
N MET A 76 8.87 9.06 -8.64
CA MET A 76 8.58 8.69 -7.26
C MET A 76 9.54 7.60 -6.76
N LEU A 77 9.77 6.58 -7.59
CA LEU A 77 10.69 5.49 -7.26
C LEU A 77 12.15 5.93 -7.18
N ASP A 78 12.58 6.89 -7.99
CA ASP A 78 13.93 7.47 -7.89
C ASP A 78 14.13 8.16 -6.54
N VAL A 79 13.13 8.87 -6.03
CA VAL A 79 13.17 9.46 -4.67
C VAL A 79 13.24 8.35 -3.61
N LEU A 80 12.45 7.28 -3.72
CA LEU A 80 12.50 6.13 -2.82
C LEU A 80 13.89 5.47 -2.83
N ARG A 81 14.44 5.17 -4.01
CA ARG A 81 15.78 4.56 -4.16
C ARG A 81 16.88 5.45 -3.55
N ALA A 82 16.81 6.76 -3.75
CA ALA A 82 17.75 7.69 -3.14
C ALA A 82 17.64 7.68 -1.60
N LYS A 83 16.41 7.65 -1.06
CA LYS A 83 16.17 7.60 0.40
C LYS A 83 16.67 6.29 1.03
N THR A 84 16.37 5.14 0.45
CA THR A 84 16.82 3.84 0.97
C THR A 84 18.34 3.75 0.96
N LYS A 85 18.98 4.18 -0.13
CA LYS A 85 20.44 4.24 -0.25
C LYS A 85 21.06 5.15 0.81
N SER A 86 20.51 6.34 1.05
CA SER A 86 21.05 7.32 2.01
C SER A 86 20.89 6.89 3.47
N THR A 87 19.89 6.05 3.75
CA THR A 87 19.58 5.56 5.12
C THR A 87 20.10 4.15 5.38
N GLY A 88 20.75 3.50 4.41
CA GLY A 88 21.28 2.14 4.55
C GLY A 88 20.22 1.06 4.65
N ILE A 89 19.02 1.31 4.12
CA ILE A 89 17.95 0.29 4.01
C ILE A 89 18.24 -0.55 2.77
N ASP A 90 18.52 -1.82 2.91
CA ASP A 90 18.96 -2.74 1.86
C ASP A 90 17.96 -3.86 1.51
N ASN A 91 16.86 -3.94 2.26
CA ASN A 91 15.80 -4.94 2.06
C ASN A 91 14.60 -4.43 1.23
N VAL A 92 14.73 -3.30 0.52
CA VAL A 92 13.68 -2.72 -0.35
C VAL A 92 14.05 -2.89 -1.81
N ILE A 93 13.15 -3.50 -2.59
CA ILE A 93 13.21 -3.58 -4.06
C ILE A 93 12.16 -2.63 -4.62
N ALA A 94 12.58 -1.63 -5.39
CA ALA A 94 11.69 -0.60 -5.96
C ALA A 94 11.57 -0.77 -7.48
N GLU A 95 10.36 -1.11 -7.97
CA GLU A 95 10.10 -1.46 -9.37
C GLU A 95 8.96 -0.63 -9.97
N ASN A 96 9.20 -0.13 -11.19
CA ASN A 96 8.18 0.57 -11.97
C ASN A 96 7.28 -0.46 -12.65
N LEU A 97 6.10 -0.67 -12.07
CA LEU A 97 5.17 -1.70 -12.53
C LEU A 97 3.72 -1.25 -12.36
N GLU A 98 2.92 -1.48 -13.40
CA GLU A 98 1.47 -1.47 -13.28
C GLU A 98 0.97 -2.85 -12.84
N MET A 99 0.08 -2.91 -11.83
CA MET A 99 -0.45 -4.17 -11.32
C MET A 99 -1.55 -4.73 -12.24
N ASN A 100 -1.15 -5.68 -13.08
CA ASN A 100 -2.06 -6.42 -13.96
C ASN A 100 -1.54 -7.86 -14.19
N ALA A 101 -2.38 -8.72 -14.78
CA ALA A 101 -2.03 -10.13 -14.98
C ALA A 101 -0.78 -10.35 -15.87
N ALA A 102 -0.52 -9.44 -16.81
CA ALA A 102 0.67 -9.53 -17.67
C ALA A 102 1.95 -9.22 -16.88
N SER A 103 1.92 -8.17 -16.05
CA SER A 103 3.03 -7.80 -15.17
C SER A 103 3.33 -8.89 -14.14
N ILE A 104 2.31 -9.49 -13.52
CA ILE A 104 2.47 -10.61 -12.59
C ILE A 104 3.15 -11.79 -13.29
N LYS A 105 2.68 -12.16 -14.49
CA LYS A 105 3.27 -13.26 -15.25
C LYS A 105 4.72 -12.98 -15.66
N ALA A 106 5.03 -11.75 -16.06
CA ALA A 106 6.38 -11.36 -16.47
C ALA A 106 7.37 -11.31 -15.31
N ASN A 107 6.90 -11.06 -14.08
CA ASN A 107 7.70 -10.87 -12.88
C ASN A 107 7.32 -11.90 -11.78
N CYS A 108 6.99 -13.12 -12.16
CA CYS A 108 6.43 -14.12 -11.26
C CYS A 108 7.35 -14.49 -10.07
N ASP A 109 8.66 -14.38 -10.22
CA ASP A 109 9.62 -14.63 -9.13
C ASP A 109 9.64 -13.49 -8.10
N LEU A 110 9.33 -12.26 -8.53
CA LEU A 110 9.24 -11.09 -7.67
C LEU A 110 7.84 -10.94 -7.07
N LEU A 111 6.80 -11.09 -7.90
CA LEU A 111 5.40 -10.87 -7.56
C LEU A 111 4.69 -12.17 -7.17
N CYS A 112 5.15 -12.78 -6.06
CA CYS A 112 4.52 -13.97 -5.48
C CYS A 112 4.77 -14.03 -3.98
N ASP A 113 3.94 -14.82 -3.30
CA ASP A 113 4.13 -15.26 -1.92
C ASP A 113 4.27 -14.12 -0.90
N PHE A 114 3.46 -13.07 -1.03
CA PHE A 114 3.42 -11.99 -0.05
C PHE A 114 2.65 -12.40 1.21
N ASP A 115 3.20 -12.04 2.36
CA ASP A 115 2.59 -12.21 3.69
C ASP A 115 1.70 -10.99 4.04
N LEU A 116 2.02 -9.83 3.47
CA LEU A 116 1.31 -8.58 3.68
C LEU A 116 1.35 -7.74 2.41
N ILE A 117 0.22 -7.15 2.05
CA ILE A 117 0.15 -6.11 1.01
C ILE A 117 -0.41 -4.85 1.63
N LEU A 118 0.30 -3.73 1.42
CA LEU A 118 -0.09 -2.39 1.83
C LEU A 118 -0.51 -1.58 0.59
N ALA A 119 -1.59 -0.83 0.69
CA ALA A 119 -2.11 0.05 -0.36
C ALA A 119 -2.56 1.38 0.27
N SER A 120 -1.66 2.37 0.31
CA SER A 120 -1.89 3.62 1.03
C SER A 120 -2.22 4.76 0.08
N SER A 121 -3.47 5.24 0.09
CA SER A 121 -3.99 6.33 -0.77
C SER A 121 -3.79 6.06 -2.26
N VAL A 122 -4.02 4.82 -2.69
CA VAL A 122 -3.86 4.39 -4.09
C VAL A 122 -5.13 3.77 -4.67
N CYS A 123 -5.90 3.01 -3.89
CA CYS A 123 -7.03 2.22 -4.40
C CYS A 123 -8.13 3.09 -5.00
N SER A 124 -8.37 4.28 -4.45
CA SER A 124 -9.36 5.24 -4.95
C SER A 124 -9.01 5.84 -6.32
N PHE A 125 -7.74 5.80 -6.72
CA PHE A 125 -7.28 6.31 -8.01
C PHE A 125 -7.27 5.25 -9.12
N LEU A 126 -7.52 3.97 -8.76
CA LEU A 126 -7.50 2.89 -9.73
C LEU A 126 -8.75 2.89 -10.60
N PRO A 127 -8.62 2.89 -11.94
CA PRO A 127 -9.76 2.83 -12.84
C PRO A 127 -10.50 1.48 -12.75
N ASN A 128 -9.81 0.42 -12.36
CA ASN A 128 -10.31 -0.96 -12.25
C ASN A 128 -9.97 -1.56 -10.88
N TYR A 129 -10.38 -0.88 -9.79
CA TYR A 129 -10.03 -1.26 -8.42
C TYR A 129 -10.30 -2.75 -8.12
N GLU A 130 -11.48 -3.26 -8.45
CA GLU A 130 -11.91 -4.62 -8.13
C GLU A 130 -11.04 -5.68 -8.85
N SER A 131 -10.68 -5.44 -10.12
CA SER A 131 -9.80 -6.36 -10.86
C SER A 131 -8.34 -6.25 -10.39
N THR A 132 -7.88 -5.06 -10.02
CA THR A 132 -6.55 -4.89 -9.44
C THR A 132 -6.44 -5.59 -8.09
N LEU A 133 -7.47 -5.49 -7.25
CA LEU A 133 -7.51 -6.21 -5.98
C LEU A 133 -7.49 -7.72 -6.16
N THR A 134 -8.22 -8.26 -7.16
CA THR A 134 -8.14 -9.68 -7.52
C THR A 134 -6.72 -10.09 -7.93
N ASN A 135 -6.02 -9.27 -8.70
CA ASN A 135 -4.62 -9.50 -9.07
C ASN A 135 -3.71 -9.48 -7.83
N LEU A 136 -3.87 -8.49 -6.94
CA LEU A 136 -3.12 -8.42 -5.69
C LEU A 136 -3.37 -9.66 -4.81
N CYS A 137 -4.63 -10.07 -4.67
CA CYS A 137 -4.97 -11.28 -3.91
C CYS A 137 -4.29 -12.54 -4.50
N SER A 138 -4.16 -12.64 -5.82
CA SER A 138 -3.56 -13.81 -6.48
C SER A 138 -2.08 -14.04 -6.13
N ILE A 139 -1.35 -13.00 -5.73
CA ILE A 139 0.08 -13.03 -5.37
C ILE A 139 0.33 -13.12 -3.86
N MET A 140 -0.71 -13.15 -3.04
CA MET A 140 -0.62 -13.34 -1.59
C MET A 140 -0.50 -14.83 -1.25
N LYS A 141 0.11 -15.15 -0.12
CA LYS A 141 -0.01 -16.48 0.50
C LYS A 141 -1.42 -16.68 1.06
N PRO A 142 -1.90 -17.94 1.18
CA PRO A 142 -3.08 -18.23 2.01
C PRO A 142 -2.89 -17.70 3.44
N GLY A 143 -3.90 -17.03 3.98
CA GLY A 143 -3.86 -16.38 5.29
C GLY A 143 -3.09 -15.06 5.34
N ALA A 144 -2.51 -14.60 4.23
CA ALA A 144 -1.83 -13.30 4.16
C ALA A 144 -2.81 -12.13 4.28
N CYS A 145 -2.32 -11.00 4.82
CA CYS A 145 -3.12 -9.80 5.01
C CYS A 145 -3.01 -8.82 3.84
N PHE A 146 -4.13 -8.22 3.47
CA PHE A 146 -4.21 -7.02 2.63
C PHE A 146 -4.73 -5.86 3.47
N VAL A 147 -4.09 -4.69 3.36
CA VAL A 147 -4.48 -3.46 4.08
C VAL A 147 -4.49 -2.29 3.13
N GLN A 148 -5.59 -1.55 3.11
CA GLN A 148 -5.69 -0.29 2.37
C GLN A 148 -6.10 0.85 3.27
N TRP A 149 -5.67 2.07 2.91
CA TRP A 149 -6.12 3.35 3.46
C TRP A 149 -6.54 4.26 2.31
N ASP A 150 -7.74 4.77 2.36
CA ASP A 150 -8.28 5.70 1.37
C ASP A 150 -9.14 6.78 2.01
N TRP A 151 -9.34 7.89 1.31
CA TRP A 151 -10.21 8.96 1.75
C TRP A 151 -11.67 8.53 1.67
N VAL A 152 -12.45 8.71 2.74
CA VAL A 152 -13.89 8.36 2.81
C VAL A 152 -14.69 9.03 1.68
N THR A 153 -14.27 10.21 1.23
CA THR A 153 -14.91 10.92 0.11
C THR A 153 -14.75 10.23 -1.25
N GLN A 154 -13.80 9.31 -1.38
CA GLN A 154 -13.46 8.62 -2.63
C GLN A 154 -13.72 7.10 -2.54
N MET A 155 -13.71 6.54 -1.34
CA MET A 155 -13.88 5.11 -1.10
C MET A 155 -14.88 4.89 0.04
N THR A 156 -15.94 4.08 -0.19
CA THR A 156 -16.94 3.76 0.83
C THR A 156 -16.72 2.37 1.42
N VAL A 157 -17.27 2.14 2.61
CA VAL A 157 -17.26 0.82 3.28
C VAL A 157 -17.83 -0.24 2.35
N GLU A 158 -19.01 0.00 1.76
CA GLU A 158 -19.71 -0.97 0.91
C GLU A 158 -18.89 -1.32 -0.35
N ARG A 159 -18.16 -0.34 -0.90
CA ARG A 159 -17.29 -0.59 -2.07
C ARG A 159 -16.12 -1.49 -1.70
N ILE A 160 -15.50 -1.25 -0.54
CA ILE A 160 -14.39 -2.08 -0.04
C ILE A 160 -14.89 -3.49 0.27
N GLU A 161 -16.02 -3.64 0.98
CA GLU A 161 -16.63 -4.95 1.30
C GLU A 161 -16.91 -5.76 0.04
N SER A 162 -17.54 -5.13 -0.96
CA SER A 162 -17.84 -5.77 -2.24
C SER A 162 -16.58 -6.21 -2.98
N ALA A 163 -15.55 -5.38 -3.01
CA ALA A 163 -14.28 -5.67 -3.66
C ALA A 163 -13.51 -6.78 -2.95
N PHE A 164 -13.47 -6.78 -1.61
CA PHE A 164 -12.86 -7.83 -0.80
C PHE A 164 -13.53 -9.18 -1.05
N SER A 165 -14.86 -9.22 -0.99
CA SER A 165 -15.64 -10.43 -1.29
C SER A 165 -15.37 -10.95 -2.70
N THR A 166 -15.29 -10.06 -3.70
CA THR A 166 -15.01 -10.45 -5.09
C THR A 166 -13.58 -10.99 -5.27
N ALA A 167 -12.62 -10.43 -4.55
CA ALA A 167 -11.21 -10.85 -4.62
C ALA A 167 -10.89 -12.11 -3.78
N GLY A 168 -11.82 -12.63 -2.97
CA GLY A 168 -11.60 -13.76 -2.07
C GLY A 168 -10.85 -13.36 -0.80
N LEU A 169 -11.07 -12.14 -0.32
CA LEU A 169 -10.57 -11.65 0.96
C LEU A 169 -11.66 -11.74 2.03
N LEU A 170 -11.37 -12.42 3.13
CA LEU A 170 -12.18 -12.37 4.33
C LEU A 170 -11.95 -11.03 5.02
N SER A 171 -13.02 -10.22 5.10
CA SER A 171 -12.97 -8.90 5.75
C SER A 171 -12.88 -9.04 7.27
N HIS A 172 -11.90 -8.38 7.89
CA HIS A 172 -11.73 -8.31 9.34
C HIS A 172 -12.15 -6.97 9.91
N TYR A 173 -11.85 -5.90 9.18
CA TYR A 173 -12.06 -4.54 9.64
C TYR A 173 -12.22 -3.63 8.42
N ILE A 174 -13.28 -2.85 8.38
CA ILE A 174 -13.47 -1.74 7.44
C ILE A 174 -14.16 -0.63 8.20
N ASP A 175 -13.39 0.38 8.60
CA ASP A 175 -13.91 1.50 9.41
C ASP A 175 -12.97 2.71 9.31
N GLU A 176 -13.37 3.83 9.89
CA GLU A 176 -12.55 5.03 10.01
C GLU A 176 -11.28 4.73 10.80
N ALA A 177 -10.12 4.98 10.21
CA ALA A 177 -8.83 4.76 10.85
C ALA A 177 -8.33 6.01 11.57
N PHE A 178 -8.41 7.16 10.89
CA PHE A 178 -7.97 8.45 11.43
C PHE A 178 -8.57 9.61 10.63
N ALA A 179 -8.55 10.79 11.26
CA ALA A 179 -8.92 12.04 10.61
C ALA A 179 -7.67 12.86 10.27
N MET A 180 -7.74 13.60 9.16
CA MET A 180 -6.73 14.59 8.77
C MET A 180 -7.38 15.98 8.86
N ASP A 181 -6.78 16.88 9.64
CA ASP A 181 -7.26 18.25 9.73
C ASP A 181 -6.79 19.03 8.48
N GLN A 182 -7.73 19.36 7.60
CA GLN A 182 -7.52 20.30 6.51
C GLN A 182 -8.09 21.66 6.89
N GLU A 183 -7.53 22.74 6.37
CA GLU A 183 -7.77 24.15 6.78
C GLU A 183 -9.23 24.58 7.06
N SER A 184 -10.24 23.82 6.64
CA SER A 184 -11.66 24.12 6.86
C SER A 184 -12.57 22.91 7.15
N GLN A 185 -12.08 21.68 7.01
CA GLN A 185 -12.84 20.44 7.31
C GLN A 185 -11.92 19.30 7.70
N SER A 186 -12.35 18.47 8.66
CA SER A 186 -11.67 17.21 8.95
C SER A 186 -11.99 16.20 7.84
N ALA A 187 -10.97 15.71 7.15
CA ALA A 187 -11.10 14.66 6.15
C ALA A 187 -10.81 13.30 6.80
N LEU A 188 -11.76 12.37 6.68
CA LEU A 188 -11.64 11.05 7.27
C LEU A 188 -10.95 10.07 6.31
N VAL A 189 -10.13 9.20 6.88
CA VAL A 189 -9.47 8.09 6.19
C VAL A 189 -10.04 6.78 6.69
N ILE A 190 -10.50 5.95 5.76
CA ILE A 190 -10.99 4.61 6.01
C ILE A 190 -9.85 3.61 5.85
N MET A 191 -9.78 2.61 6.74
CA MET A 191 -8.89 1.46 6.61
C MET A 191 -9.71 0.20 6.35
N GLY A 192 -9.32 -0.56 5.34
CA GLY A 192 -9.84 -1.90 5.08
C GLY A 192 -8.76 -2.95 5.33
N VAL A 193 -9.06 -3.96 6.13
CA VAL A 193 -8.19 -5.10 6.43
C VAL A 193 -8.90 -6.40 6.06
N GLY A 194 -8.28 -7.19 5.21
CA GLY A 194 -8.77 -8.51 4.84
C GLY A 194 -7.64 -9.54 4.77
N THR A 195 -7.98 -10.82 4.94
CA THR A 195 -7.04 -11.93 4.75
C THR A 195 -7.47 -12.78 3.56
N ARG A 196 -6.49 -13.27 2.80
CA ARG A 196 -6.74 -14.24 1.74
C ARG A 196 -7.23 -15.55 2.37
N GLU A 197 -8.37 -16.07 1.91
CA GLU A 197 -8.86 -17.38 2.29
C GLU A 197 -7.89 -18.50 1.83
N GLU A 198 -7.96 -19.67 2.52
CA GLU A 198 -7.13 -20.86 2.22
C GLU A 198 -7.47 -21.50 0.87
#